data_dadb98bbb137bb9745bdf0ee08c35e17
#
_entry.id   dadb98bbb137bb9745bdf0ee08c35e17
#
_cell.length_a   1.000
_cell.length_b   1.000
_cell.length_c   1.000
_cell.angle_alpha   90.00
_cell.angle_beta   90.00
_cell.angle_gamma   90.00
#
_symmetry.space_group_name_H-M   'P 1'
#
loop_
_entity.id
_entity.type
_entity.pdbx_description
1 polymer ?
#
loop_
_entity_poly.entity_id
_entity_poly.type
_entity_poly.pdbx_seq_one_letter_code
_entity_poly.pdbx_strand_id
1 'polypeptide(L)'
;DIGHFFPDSDVRFDGACSLELLKQVSRHITKQNYLIGNIDSTVIAEKPKISEYIEAMKAIMSAALNISKNQINIKATTNEKLGDIGRGKGIAALASVILFRREYNVKKIDYRIKKSRRSKICII
;
A
#
# COMPACT_ATOMS: atom_id res chain seq x y z
N ASP A 1 3.70 2.38 -12.78
CA ASP A 1 2.59 1.48 -13.12
C ASP A 1 2.94 0.04 -12.74
N ILE A 2 2.02 -0.67 -12.09
CA ILE A 2 2.22 -2.05 -11.64
C ILE A 2 2.49 -3.00 -12.81
N GLY A 3 1.82 -2.83 -13.95
CA GLY A 3 2.03 -3.61 -15.15
C GLY A 3 3.41 -3.45 -15.79
N HIS A 4 4.14 -2.37 -15.46
CA HIS A 4 5.54 -2.22 -15.88
C HIS A 4 6.48 -3.14 -15.08
N PHE A 5 6.20 -3.35 -13.79
CA PHE A 5 7.00 -4.21 -12.92
C PHE A 5 6.57 -5.68 -12.97
N PHE A 6 5.28 -5.91 -13.17
CA PHE A 6 4.64 -7.22 -13.14
C PHE A 6 3.69 -7.34 -14.34
N PRO A 7 4.20 -7.48 -15.57
CA PRO A 7 3.36 -7.56 -16.75
C PRO A 7 2.54 -8.85 -16.77
N ASP A 8 1.28 -8.74 -17.10
CA ASP A 8 0.33 -9.87 -17.19
C ASP A 8 0.76 -10.93 -18.23
N SER A 9 1.59 -10.53 -19.19
CA SER A 9 2.16 -11.43 -20.19
C SER A 9 3.29 -12.32 -19.67
N ASP A 10 3.80 -12.07 -18.48
CA ASP A 10 4.89 -12.84 -17.89
C ASP A 10 4.33 -13.94 -16.97
N VAL A 11 4.46 -15.18 -17.44
CA VAL A 11 3.98 -16.38 -16.74
C VAL A 11 4.48 -16.53 -15.29
N ARG A 12 5.59 -15.83 -14.93
CA ARG A 12 6.11 -15.83 -13.55
C ARG A 12 5.17 -15.17 -12.56
N PHE A 13 4.24 -14.35 -13.04
CA PHE A 13 3.27 -13.62 -12.21
C PHE A 13 1.87 -14.22 -12.29
N ASP A 14 1.68 -15.27 -13.08
CA ASP A 14 0.40 -15.97 -13.14
C ASP A 14 0.08 -16.60 -11.78
N GLY A 15 -1.07 -16.25 -11.21
CA GLY A 15 -1.46 -16.66 -9.87
C GLY A 15 -0.57 -16.15 -8.73
N ALA A 16 0.30 -15.17 -8.98
CA ALA A 16 1.21 -14.65 -7.97
C ALA A 16 0.48 -14.07 -6.76
N CYS A 17 0.97 -14.39 -5.57
CA CYS A 17 0.45 -13.81 -4.34
C CYS A 17 0.72 -12.31 -4.29
N SER A 18 -0.33 -11.49 -4.19
CA SER A 18 -0.20 -10.02 -4.12
C SER A 18 0.70 -9.53 -3.00
N LEU A 19 0.81 -10.29 -1.90
CA LEU A 19 1.71 -9.97 -0.80
C LEU A 19 3.19 -10.07 -1.21
N GLU A 20 3.55 -11.04 -2.06
CA GLU A 20 4.90 -11.17 -2.59
C GLU A 20 5.22 -10.03 -3.58
N LEU A 21 4.24 -9.62 -4.39
CA LEU A 21 4.39 -8.44 -5.25
C LEU A 21 4.59 -7.18 -4.41
N LEU A 22 3.83 -7.02 -3.33
CA LEU A 22 3.98 -5.90 -2.38
C LEU A 22 5.37 -5.86 -1.76
N LYS A 23 5.94 -7.01 -1.36
CA LYS A 23 7.31 -7.12 -0.85
C LYS A 23 8.34 -6.69 -1.90
N GLN A 24 8.14 -7.06 -3.17
CA GLN A 24 9.03 -6.66 -4.26
C GLN A 24 8.98 -5.14 -4.48
N VAL A 25 7.79 -4.54 -4.48
CA VAL A 25 7.62 -3.08 -4.54
C VAL A 25 8.34 -2.39 -3.38
N SER A 26 8.19 -2.89 -2.15
CA SER A 26 8.88 -2.35 -0.98
C SER A 26 10.41 -2.36 -1.14
N ARG A 27 10.96 -3.49 -1.64
CA ARG A 27 12.41 -3.58 -1.93
C ARG A 27 12.85 -2.57 -2.98
N HIS A 28 12.03 -2.37 -4.02
CA HIS A 28 12.30 -1.38 -5.07
C HIS A 28 12.32 0.05 -4.50
N ILE A 29 11.32 0.42 -3.71
CA ILE A 29 11.24 1.72 -3.01
C ILE A 29 12.51 1.96 -2.18
N THR A 30 12.93 0.96 -1.39
CA THR A 30 14.13 1.04 -0.55
C THR A 30 15.41 1.21 -1.39
N LYS A 31 15.54 0.47 -2.51
CA LYS A 31 16.67 0.60 -3.43
C LYS A 31 16.76 1.99 -4.08
N GLN A 32 15.63 2.66 -4.26
CA GLN A 32 15.56 4.04 -4.75
C GLN A 32 15.78 5.09 -3.65
N ASN A 33 16.23 4.67 -2.45
CA ASN A 33 16.45 5.54 -1.29
C ASN A 33 15.18 6.25 -0.78
N TYR A 34 14.03 5.58 -0.86
CA TYR A 34 12.81 6.06 -0.24
C TYR A 34 12.42 5.19 0.96
N LEU A 35 11.71 5.82 1.90
CA LEU A 35 11.07 5.19 3.05
C LEU A 35 9.57 5.42 2.95
N ILE A 36 8.80 4.42 3.34
CA ILE A 36 7.34 4.55 3.44
C ILE A 36 7.01 5.33 4.72
N GLY A 37 6.35 6.48 4.57
CA GLY A 37 5.87 7.29 5.69
C GLY A 37 4.56 6.75 6.25
N ASN A 38 3.55 6.69 5.39
CA ASN A 38 2.27 6.06 5.73
C ASN A 38 1.54 5.60 4.47
N ILE A 39 0.56 4.73 4.68
CA ILE A 39 -0.35 4.21 3.67
C ILE A 39 -1.78 4.47 4.15
N ASP A 40 -2.61 5.03 3.29
CA ASP A 40 -4.04 5.14 3.49
C ASP A 40 -4.77 4.45 2.34
N SER A 41 -5.61 3.47 2.65
CA SER A 41 -6.29 2.69 1.64
C SER A 41 -7.80 2.58 1.92
N THR A 42 -8.57 2.41 0.85
CA THR A 42 -10.00 2.17 0.92
C THR A 42 -10.33 0.95 0.07
N VAL A 43 -11.01 -0.01 0.68
CA VAL A 43 -11.50 -1.21 0.00
C VAL A 43 -13.00 -1.08 -0.18
N ILE A 44 -13.48 -1.32 -1.39
CA ILE A 44 -14.91 -1.28 -1.75
C ILE A 44 -15.33 -2.70 -2.09
N ALA A 45 -16.16 -3.31 -1.24
CA ALA A 45 -16.61 -4.68 -1.40
C ALA A 45 -17.93 -4.92 -0.69
N GLU A 46 -18.84 -5.67 -1.33
CA GLU A 46 -20.07 -6.11 -0.67
C GLU A 46 -19.81 -7.28 0.26
N LYS A 47 -18.96 -8.21 -0.15
CA LYS A 47 -18.54 -9.39 0.61
C LYS A 47 -17.09 -9.73 0.31
N PRO A 48 -16.36 -10.25 1.31
CA PRO A 48 -16.69 -10.38 2.71
C PRO A 48 -16.78 -9.01 3.42
N LYS A 49 -17.24 -8.99 4.68
CA LYS A 49 -17.24 -7.78 5.50
C LYS A 49 -15.81 -7.41 5.91
N ILE A 50 -15.17 -6.57 5.12
CA ILE A 50 -13.75 -6.22 5.24
C ILE A 50 -13.37 -5.70 6.63
N SER A 51 -14.28 -4.99 7.32
CA SER A 51 -14.02 -4.42 8.65
C SER A 51 -13.54 -5.45 9.68
N GLU A 52 -13.95 -6.70 9.56
CA GLU A 52 -13.56 -7.79 10.46
C GLU A 52 -12.11 -8.24 10.26
N TYR A 53 -11.52 -7.92 9.10
CA TYR A 53 -10.18 -8.36 8.71
C TYR A 53 -9.14 -7.24 8.79
N ILE A 54 -9.54 -5.99 9.02
CA ILE A 54 -8.66 -4.81 8.95
C ILE A 54 -7.40 -4.98 9.80
N GLU A 55 -7.52 -5.42 11.04
CA GLU A 55 -6.36 -5.57 11.92
C GLU A 55 -5.41 -6.69 11.46
N ALA A 56 -5.94 -7.79 10.95
CA ALA A 56 -5.14 -8.86 10.36
C ALA A 56 -4.44 -8.38 9.07
N MET A 57 -5.15 -7.66 8.21
CA MET A 57 -4.57 -7.06 6.99
C MET A 57 -3.43 -6.09 7.32
N LYS A 58 -3.63 -5.20 8.30
CA LYS A 58 -2.59 -4.26 8.77
C LYS A 58 -1.37 -5.00 9.31
N ALA A 59 -1.56 -6.09 10.05
CA ALA A 59 -0.47 -6.89 10.60
C ALA A 59 0.36 -7.54 9.47
N ILE A 60 -0.29 -8.16 8.49
CA ILE A 60 0.37 -8.81 7.36
C ILE A 60 1.10 -7.79 6.49
N MET A 61 0.44 -6.67 6.16
CA MET A 61 1.05 -5.61 5.36
C MET A 61 2.23 -4.96 6.07
N SER A 62 2.13 -4.69 7.38
CA SER A 62 3.22 -4.09 8.15
C SER A 62 4.46 -4.99 8.15
N ALA A 63 4.27 -6.30 8.30
CA ALA A 63 5.36 -7.28 8.23
C ALA A 63 5.97 -7.33 6.81
N ALA A 64 5.15 -7.33 5.76
CA ALA A 64 5.61 -7.37 4.38
C ALA A 64 6.40 -6.12 3.96
N LEU A 65 6.00 -4.97 4.47
CA LEU A 65 6.59 -3.66 4.16
C LEU A 65 7.69 -3.25 5.13
N ASN A 66 7.86 -3.97 6.25
CA ASN A 66 8.76 -3.63 7.34
C ASN A 66 8.52 -2.22 7.90
N ILE A 67 7.25 -1.90 8.16
CA ILE A 67 6.80 -0.63 8.77
C ILE A 67 5.87 -0.91 9.94
N SER A 68 5.63 0.09 10.77
CA SER A 68 4.67 -0.03 11.90
C SER A 68 3.23 -0.16 11.38
N LYS A 69 2.38 -0.93 12.08
CA LYS A 69 0.93 -0.97 11.83
C LYS A 69 0.28 0.41 11.91
N ASN A 70 0.81 1.30 12.73
CA ASN A 70 0.31 2.67 12.87
C ASN A 70 0.55 3.54 11.64
N GLN A 71 1.41 3.11 10.72
CA GLN A 71 1.64 3.77 9.42
C GLN A 71 0.66 3.29 8.35
N ILE A 72 -0.23 2.35 8.67
CA ILE A 72 -1.20 1.78 7.73
C ILE A 72 -2.60 2.06 8.23
N ASN A 73 -3.38 2.75 7.41
CA ASN A 73 -4.81 2.90 7.59
C ASN A 73 -5.55 2.15 6.47
N ILE A 74 -6.60 1.41 6.83
CA ILE A 74 -7.48 0.69 5.91
C ILE A 74 -8.91 1.07 6.24
N LYS A 75 -9.62 1.60 5.26
CA LYS A 75 -11.05 1.91 5.31
C LYS A 75 -11.79 0.90 4.46
N ALA A 76 -13.01 0.59 4.82
CA ALA A 76 -13.87 -0.29 4.05
C ALA A 76 -15.23 0.34 3.87
N THR A 77 -15.78 0.18 2.68
CA THR A 77 -17.15 0.59 2.35
C THR A 77 -17.78 -0.40 1.38
N THR A 78 -19.09 -0.38 1.26
CA THR A 78 -19.82 -1.10 0.23
C THR A 78 -20.09 -0.19 -0.97
N ASN A 79 -20.60 -0.74 -2.06
CA ASN A 79 -21.10 0.04 -3.20
C ASN A 79 -22.65 0.11 -3.20
N GLU A 80 -23.26 -0.09 -2.01
CA GLU A 80 -24.70 0.02 -1.78
C GLU A 80 -25.52 -0.82 -2.78
N LYS A 81 -25.04 -2.02 -3.11
CA LYS A 81 -25.61 -2.95 -4.10
C LYS A 81 -25.65 -2.41 -5.54
N LEU A 82 -24.99 -1.30 -5.82
CA LEU A 82 -24.95 -0.68 -7.15
C LEU A 82 -23.79 -1.26 -7.99
N GLY A 83 -24.03 -1.39 -9.27
CA GLY A 83 -23.05 -1.85 -10.25
C GLY A 83 -22.53 -3.27 -9.99
N ASP A 84 -21.43 -3.66 -10.63
CA ASP A 84 -20.88 -5.02 -10.52
C ASP A 84 -20.26 -5.29 -9.16
N ILE A 85 -19.61 -4.30 -8.56
CA ILE A 85 -19.07 -4.39 -7.20
C ILE A 85 -20.21 -4.60 -6.21
N GLY A 86 -21.28 -3.80 -6.31
CA GLY A 86 -22.45 -3.94 -5.45
C GLY A 86 -23.23 -5.25 -5.62
N ARG A 87 -23.09 -5.89 -6.77
CA ARG A 87 -23.60 -7.25 -7.01
C ARG A 87 -22.64 -8.35 -6.55
N GLY A 88 -21.51 -8.01 -5.97
CA GLY A 88 -20.52 -8.97 -5.47
C GLY A 88 -19.68 -9.64 -6.56
N LYS A 89 -19.62 -9.04 -7.77
CA LYS A 89 -18.84 -9.58 -8.91
C LYS A 89 -17.39 -9.12 -8.91
N GLY A 90 -17.01 -8.23 -8.01
CA GLY A 90 -15.65 -7.70 -7.92
C GLY A 90 -15.42 -6.93 -6.64
N ILE A 91 -14.16 -6.57 -6.42
CA ILE A 91 -13.67 -5.72 -5.32
C ILE A 91 -12.83 -4.62 -5.95
N ALA A 92 -12.95 -3.40 -5.44
CA ALA A 92 -12.05 -2.33 -5.80
C ALA A 92 -11.24 -1.87 -4.57
N ALA A 93 -10.01 -1.41 -4.81
CA ALA A 93 -9.19 -0.81 -3.78
C ALA A 93 -8.47 0.41 -4.34
N LEU A 94 -8.36 1.45 -3.51
CA LEU A 94 -7.54 2.63 -3.77
C LEU A 94 -6.56 2.80 -2.61
N ALA A 95 -5.35 3.23 -2.91
CA ALA A 95 -4.35 3.51 -1.90
C ALA A 95 -3.57 4.78 -2.22
N SER A 96 -3.24 5.52 -1.16
CA SER A 96 -2.31 6.65 -1.22
C SER A 96 -1.14 6.36 -0.28
N VAL A 97 0.08 6.65 -0.75
CA VAL A 97 1.30 6.37 0.00
C VAL A 97 2.15 7.64 0.06
N ILE A 98 2.63 7.99 1.25
CA ILE A 98 3.63 9.05 1.40
C ILE A 98 5.01 8.39 1.46
N LEU A 99 5.90 8.85 0.59
CA LEU A 99 7.29 8.43 0.56
C LEU A 99 8.21 9.57 0.98
N PHE A 100 9.16 9.29 1.86
CA PHE A 100 10.23 10.18 2.23
C PHE A 100 11.53 9.75 1.56
N ARG A 101 12.26 10.69 0.97
CA ARG A 101 13.61 10.41 0.48
C ARG A 101 14.55 10.25 1.67
N ARG A 102 15.31 9.15 1.69
CA ARG A 102 16.36 8.94 2.69
C ARG A 102 17.52 9.87 2.37
N GLU A 103 17.69 10.92 3.17
CA GLU A 103 18.87 11.76 3.05
C GLU A 103 20.08 11.02 3.63
N TYR A 104 21.17 10.97 2.86
CA TYR A 104 22.45 10.46 3.34
C TYR A 104 23.04 11.52 4.29
N ASN A 105 22.62 11.55 5.54
CA ASN A 105 23.37 12.15 6.63
C ASN A 105 22.85 11.67 7.97
N VAL A 106 23.43 10.56 8.45
CA VAL A 106 23.22 10.08 9.80
C VAL A 106 24.14 10.88 10.74
N LYS A 107 23.71 12.07 11.13
CA LYS A 107 24.06 12.61 12.43
C LYS A 107 22.80 13.19 13.07
N LYS A 108 22.27 12.46 14.06
CA LYS A 108 21.14 12.80 14.95
C LYS A 108 19.85 13.17 14.23
N ILE A 109 18.92 12.23 14.24
CA ILE A 109 17.50 12.51 14.03
C ILE A 109 17.04 13.37 15.22
N ASP A 110 17.16 14.68 15.06
CA ASP A 110 16.46 15.64 15.90
C ASP A 110 15.03 15.69 15.35
N TYR A 111 14.05 15.25 16.13
CA TYR A 111 12.61 15.19 15.80
C TYR A 111 11.98 16.59 15.60
N ARG A 112 12.70 17.53 15.08
CA ARG A 112 12.14 18.78 14.57
C ARG A 112 11.75 18.57 13.12
N ILE A 113 10.44 18.54 12.88
CA ILE A 113 9.84 18.59 11.54
C ILE A 113 10.42 19.82 10.81
N LYS A 114 11.60 19.68 10.21
CA LYS A 114 12.02 20.63 9.16
C LYS A 114 11.18 20.27 7.94
N LYS A 115 10.30 21.19 7.53
CA LYS A 115 9.55 21.13 6.27
C LYS A 115 10.49 20.73 5.13
N SER A 116 10.58 19.43 4.84
CA SER A 116 11.27 18.97 3.64
C SER A 116 10.37 19.30 2.44
N ARG A 117 10.84 20.15 1.55
CA ARG A 117 10.13 20.62 0.34
C ARG A 117 10.00 19.56 -0.77
N ARG A 118 10.20 18.26 -0.47
CA ARG A 118 10.19 17.20 -1.49
C ARG A 118 9.52 15.92 -0.99
N SER A 119 8.27 15.99 -0.61
CA SER A 119 7.41 14.82 -0.50
C SER A 119 6.76 14.54 -1.86
N LYS A 120 6.83 13.31 -2.34
CA LYS A 120 6.04 12.85 -3.49
C LYS A 120 4.86 12.06 -2.95
N ILE A 121 3.66 12.47 -3.33
CA ILE A 121 2.43 11.71 -3.08
C ILE A 121 2.21 10.85 -4.33
N CYS A 122 2.19 9.54 -4.17
CA CYS A 122 1.77 8.62 -5.22
C CYS A 122 0.35 8.14 -4.89
N ILE A 123 -0.56 8.34 -5.83
CA ILE A 123 -1.91 7.77 -5.80
C ILE A 123 -1.87 6.57 -6.75
N ILE A 124 -2.21 5.41 -6.22
CA ILE A 124 -2.30 4.15 -6.97
C ILE A 124 -3.76 3.70 -6.95
#